data_0902c6534177fa65a70fe5d2fbf17249
#
_entry.id   0902c6534177fa65a70fe5d2fbf17249
#
_cell.length_a   1.000
_cell.length_b   1.000
_cell.length_c   1.000
_cell.angle_alpha   90.00
_cell.angle_beta   90.00
_cell.angle_gamma   90.00
#
_symmetry.space_group_name_H-M   'P 1'
#
loop_
_entity.id
_entity.type
_entity.pdbx_description
1 polymer ?
#
loop_
_entity_poly.entity_id
_entity_poly.type
_entity_poly.pdbx_seq_one_letter_code
_entity_poly.pdbx_strand_id
1 'polypeptide(L)'
;MSEQPPGSAAPIRTAGEWDEVYTGTPPWDTGRPQPVFVALADAGGITGRVLDVGCGTGEQAMLAAAHGATVTGVDLAPRAIEAARAKAADRGLAVRFEVGDALHLDRLGEQFDVVLDSGVFHVFDDADRPRYVASLAAVVRPGGRYHLLCFSERTPGDWGPRRVTEQELRASFADGWAVERIEPAVFELAEGSPLGPVDAWFATIARSR
;
A
#
# COMPACT_ATOMS: atom_id res chain seq x y z
N MET A 1 32.55 21.23 -12.47
CA MET A 1 32.15 19.98 -11.79
C MET A 1 30.82 20.31 -11.17
N SER A 2 29.72 19.90 -11.83
CA SER A 2 28.36 20.14 -11.35
C SER A 2 28.03 19.00 -10.39
N GLU A 3 27.95 19.31 -9.11
CA GLU A 3 27.38 18.36 -8.12
C GLU A 3 25.91 18.13 -8.47
N GLN A 4 25.59 16.87 -8.77
CA GLN A 4 24.21 16.44 -8.83
C GLN A 4 23.59 16.60 -7.43
N PRO A 5 22.35 17.15 -7.32
CA PRO A 5 21.66 17.22 -6.04
C PRO A 5 21.40 15.81 -5.52
N PRO A 6 21.51 15.57 -4.22
CA PRO A 6 21.16 14.28 -3.63
C PRO A 6 19.64 14.09 -3.70
N GLY A 7 19.16 13.16 -4.53
CA GLY A 7 17.74 12.88 -4.48
C GLY A 7 17.08 12.14 -5.65
N SER A 8 17.81 11.76 -6.69
CA SER A 8 17.24 10.88 -7.72
C SER A 8 17.81 9.47 -7.58
N ALA A 9 17.41 8.74 -6.55
CA ALA A 9 17.57 7.30 -6.57
C ALA A 9 16.71 6.75 -7.72
N ALA A 10 17.30 5.91 -8.58
CA ALA A 10 16.53 5.22 -9.62
C ALA A 10 15.35 4.46 -8.94
N PRO A 11 14.17 4.40 -9.59
CA PRO A 11 13.04 3.71 -9.00
C PRO A 11 13.40 2.23 -8.74
N ILE A 12 13.11 1.76 -7.52
CA ILE A 12 13.27 0.35 -7.13
C ILE A 12 12.32 -0.48 -8.00
N ARG A 13 12.85 -1.48 -8.72
CA ARG A 13 12.07 -2.24 -9.71
C ARG A 13 12.09 -3.76 -9.50
N THR A 14 13.05 -4.28 -8.76
CA THR A 14 13.22 -5.73 -8.58
C THR A 14 12.95 -6.18 -7.15
N ALA A 15 12.58 -7.45 -6.98
CA ALA A 15 12.40 -8.05 -5.66
C ALA A 15 13.66 -7.93 -4.79
N GLY A 16 14.85 -8.10 -5.39
CA GLY A 16 16.11 -7.98 -4.67
C GLY A 16 16.38 -6.56 -4.17
N GLU A 17 16.07 -5.54 -4.98
CA GLU A 17 16.21 -4.13 -4.57
C GLU A 17 15.24 -3.78 -3.44
N TRP A 18 13.99 -4.26 -3.51
CA TRP A 18 13.03 -4.09 -2.43
C TRP A 18 13.48 -4.80 -1.16
N ASP A 19 13.99 -6.04 -1.27
CA ASP A 19 14.48 -6.80 -0.11
C ASP A 19 15.67 -6.12 0.56
N GLU A 20 16.59 -5.54 -0.23
CA GLU A 20 17.75 -4.82 0.30
C GLU A 20 17.38 -3.60 1.15
N VAL A 21 16.30 -2.89 0.82
CA VAL A 21 15.82 -1.75 1.60
C VAL A 21 15.46 -2.15 3.04
N TYR A 22 14.99 -3.37 3.24
CA TYR A 22 14.64 -3.91 4.56
C TYR A 22 15.83 -4.51 5.34
N THR A 23 17.07 -4.33 4.87
CA THR A 23 18.26 -4.53 5.72
C THR A 23 18.38 -3.46 6.81
N GLY A 24 17.76 -2.31 6.59
CA GLY A 24 17.56 -1.22 7.54
C GLY A 24 16.08 -0.97 7.81
N THR A 25 15.76 0.21 8.34
CA THR A 25 14.38 0.66 8.52
C THR A 25 14.05 1.69 7.43
N PRO A 26 13.25 1.35 6.43
CA PRO A 26 12.88 2.29 5.39
C PRO A 26 12.01 3.43 5.97
N PRO A 27 12.03 4.63 5.34
CA PRO A 27 11.33 5.80 5.90
C PRO A 27 9.81 5.66 5.96
N TRP A 28 9.21 4.72 5.26
CA TRP A 28 7.77 4.42 5.33
C TRP A 28 7.42 3.37 6.39
N ASP A 29 8.39 2.66 6.98
CA ASP A 29 8.15 1.71 8.07
C ASP A 29 8.10 2.47 9.41
N THR A 30 6.92 2.95 9.76
CA THR A 30 6.68 3.77 10.95
C THR A 30 6.56 2.95 12.23
N GLY A 31 6.51 1.62 12.14
CA GLY A 31 6.22 0.72 13.26
C GLY A 31 4.79 0.83 13.80
N ARG A 32 3.90 1.54 13.10
CA ARG A 32 2.48 1.73 13.43
C ARG A 32 1.64 1.90 12.15
N PRO A 33 0.32 1.61 12.21
CA PRO A 33 -0.56 1.84 11.08
C PRO A 33 -0.67 3.32 10.72
N GLN A 34 -0.89 3.61 9.43
CA GLN A 34 -1.20 4.96 8.98
C GLN A 34 -2.54 5.43 9.57
N PRO A 35 -2.65 6.69 10.04
CA PRO A 35 -3.84 7.19 10.74
C PRO A 35 -5.15 7.04 9.97
N VAL A 36 -5.12 7.17 8.64
CA VAL A 36 -6.32 7.03 7.79
C VAL A 36 -6.88 5.60 7.81
N PHE A 37 -6.02 4.59 7.92
CA PHE A 37 -6.48 3.20 8.06
C PHE A 37 -6.97 2.91 9.47
N VAL A 38 -6.42 3.55 10.50
CA VAL A 38 -6.96 3.47 11.88
C VAL A 38 -8.38 4.02 11.89
N ALA A 39 -8.58 5.23 11.37
CA ALA A 39 -9.91 5.85 11.30
C ALA A 39 -10.90 5.00 10.47
N LEU A 40 -10.43 4.38 9.36
CA LEU A 40 -11.25 3.49 8.56
C LEU A 40 -11.65 2.22 9.32
N ALA A 41 -10.72 1.61 10.08
CA ALA A 41 -10.97 0.43 10.89
C ALA A 41 -11.97 0.71 12.02
N ASP A 42 -11.78 1.83 12.75
CA ASP A 42 -12.65 2.28 13.83
C ASP A 42 -14.09 2.58 13.32
N ALA A 43 -14.21 3.05 12.08
CA ALA A 43 -15.50 3.26 11.42
C ALA A 43 -16.14 1.95 10.87
N GLY A 44 -15.51 0.78 11.07
CA GLY A 44 -15.99 -0.50 10.57
C GLY A 44 -15.79 -0.71 9.06
N GLY A 45 -14.91 0.06 8.43
CA GLY A 45 -14.62 -0.02 7.00
C GLY A 45 -13.65 -1.15 6.61
N ILE A 46 -13.03 -1.81 7.59
CA ILE A 46 -12.10 -2.94 7.37
C ILE A 46 -12.71 -4.20 7.98
N THR A 47 -13.39 -5.00 7.17
CA THR A 47 -14.12 -6.19 7.64
C THR A 47 -14.04 -7.32 6.62
N GLY A 48 -14.35 -8.55 7.06
CA GLY A 48 -14.39 -9.73 6.21
C GLY A 48 -12.99 -10.23 5.85
N ARG A 49 -12.79 -10.59 4.60
CA ARG A 49 -11.48 -11.02 4.07
C ARG A 49 -10.72 -9.81 3.57
N VAL A 50 -9.58 -9.55 4.14
CA VAL A 50 -8.76 -8.35 3.86
C VAL A 50 -7.42 -8.75 3.27
N LEU A 51 -7.03 -8.09 2.18
CA LEU A 51 -5.68 -8.13 1.63
C LEU A 51 -4.97 -6.81 1.95
N ASP A 52 -3.78 -6.88 2.51
CA ASP A 52 -2.84 -5.76 2.62
C ASP A 52 -1.76 -5.98 1.55
N VAL A 53 -1.81 -5.20 0.46
CA VAL A 53 -0.89 -5.33 -0.68
C VAL A 53 0.31 -4.42 -0.50
N GLY A 54 1.53 -4.96 -0.69
CA GLY A 54 2.77 -4.29 -0.33
C GLY A 54 2.82 -4.03 1.17
N CYS A 55 2.48 -5.04 1.96
CA CYS A 55 2.23 -4.90 3.39
C CYS A 55 3.48 -4.49 4.20
N GLY A 56 4.67 -4.51 3.61
CA GLY A 56 5.92 -4.24 4.32
C GLY A 56 6.05 -5.11 5.56
N THR A 57 6.32 -4.48 6.70
CA THR A 57 6.42 -5.15 7.99
C THR A 57 5.07 -5.38 8.70
N GLY A 58 3.93 -5.17 8.00
CA GLY A 58 2.61 -5.70 8.33
C GLY A 58 1.73 -4.84 9.23
N GLU A 59 1.98 -3.55 9.40
CA GLU A 59 1.24 -2.73 10.38
C GLU A 59 -0.25 -2.59 10.03
N GLN A 60 -0.62 -2.38 8.74
CA GLN A 60 -2.03 -2.29 8.30
C GLN A 60 -2.72 -3.66 8.38
N ALA A 61 -2.00 -4.74 8.01
CA ALA A 61 -2.51 -6.10 8.13
C ALA A 61 -2.83 -6.46 9.59
N MET A 62 -1.92 -6.13 10.52
CA MET A 62 -2.13 -6.38 11.95
C MET A 62 -3.25 -5.52 12.54
N LEU A 63 -3.40 -4.26 12.09
CA LEU A 63 -4.55 -3.42 12.43
C LEU A 63 -5.87 -4.09 12.02
N ALA A 64 -5.96 -4.56 10.78
CA ALA A 64 -7.16 -5.24 10.28
C ALA A 64 -7.48 -6.52 11.08
N ALA A 65 -6.46 -7.32 11.42
CA ALA A 65 -6.62 -8.52 12.24
C ALA A 65 -7.08 -8.19 13.67
N ALA A 66 -6.56 -7.14 14.28
CA ALA A 66 -6.99 -6.66 15.59
C ALA A 66 -8.46 -6.22 15.63
N HIS A 67 -9.00 -5.79 14.47
CA HIS A 67 -10.43 -5.47 14.29
C HIS A 67 -11.28 -6.67 13.83
N GLY A 68 -10.75 -7.90 13.89
CA GLY A 68 -11.49 -9.12 13.66
C GLY A 68 -11.60 -9.56 12.20
N ALA A 69 -10.85 -8.96 11.29
CA ALA A 69 -10.81 -9.39 9.89
C ALA A 69 -9.95 -10.67 9.72
N THR A 70 -10.24 -11.43 8.66
CA THR A 70 -9.37 -12.51 8.18
C THR A 70 -8.38 -11.91 7.17
N VAL A 71 -7.11 -11.87 7.51
CA VAL A 71 -6.14 -11.03 6.81
C VAL A 71 -5.05 -11.84 6.12
N THR A 72 -4.76 -11.44 4.88
CA THR A 72 -3.56 -11.82 4.13
C THR A 72 -2.74 -10.55 3.86
N GLY A 73 -1.45 -10.57 4.17
CA GLY A 73 -0.50 -9.55 3.77
C GLY A 73 0.45 -10.09 2.70
N VAL A 74 0.69 -9.32 1.66
CA VAL A 74 1.60 -9.69 0.56
C VAL A 74 2.63 -8.60 0.35
N ASP A 75 3.90 -8.97 0.26
CA ASP A 75 4.99 -8.07 -0.10
C ASP A 75 6.01 -8.79 -0.99
N LEU A 76 6.68 -8.04 -1.85
CA LEU A 76 7.70 -8.58 -2.75
C LEU A 76 9.01 -8.90 -2.01
N ALA A 77 9.26 -8.28 -0.85
CA ALA A 77 10.48 -8.40 -0.05
C ALA A 77 10.36 -9.52 1.00
N PRO A 78 11.13 -10.61 0.90
CA PRO A 78 11.14 -11.68 1.91
C PRO A 78 11.46 -11.19 3.33
N ARG A 79 12.41 -10.24 3.48
CA ARG A 79 12.77 -9.67 4.80
C ARG A 79 11.60 -8.91 5.44
N ALA A 80 10.84 -8.17 4.66
CA ALA A 80 9.63 -7.51 5.15
C ALA A 80 8.61 -8.53 5.68
N ILE A 81 8.37 -9.60 4.94
CA ILE A 81 7.46 -10.68 5.32
C ILE A 81 7.95 -11.43 6.57
N GLU A 82 9.26 -11.68 6.71
CA GLU A 82 9.82 -12.28 7.92
C GLU A 82 9.59 -11.39 9.14
N ALA A 83 9.87 -10.09 9.03
CA ALA A 83 9.61 -9.11 10.08
C ALA A 83 8.12 -9.01 10.43
N ALA A 84 7.23 -9.01 9.43
CA ALA A 84 5.78 -8.99 9.63
C ALA A 84 5.27 -10.21 10.42
N ARG A 85 5.77 -11.41 10.07
CA ARG A 85 5.44 -12.65 10.79
C ARG A 85 5.90 -12.62 12.25
N ALA A 86 7.12 -12.14 12.51
CA ALA A 86 7.66 -12.00 13.86
C ALA A 86 6.82 -11.02 14.69
N LYS A 87 6.52 -9.83 14.16
CA LYS A 87 5.68 -8.82 14.83
C LYS A 87 4.27 -9.35 15.13
N ALA A 88 3.63 -10.04 14.18
CA ALA A 88 2.30 -10.60 14.39
C ALA A 88 2.29 -11.69 15.48
N ALA A 89 3.29 -12.55 15.49
CA ALA A 89 3.45 -13.57 16.55
C ALA A 89 3.63 -12.93 17.94
N ASP A 90 4.49 -11.91 18.05
CA ASP A 90 4.74 -11.18 19.31
C ASP A 90 3.47 -10.48 19.82
N ARG A 91 2.60 -10.02 18.90
CA ARG A 91 1.31 -9.37 19.24
C ARG A 91 0.15 -10.36 19.38
N GLY A 92 0.38 -11.67 19.17
CA GLY A 92 -0.65 -12.71 19.23
C GLY A 92 -1.73 -12.57 18.17
N LEU A 93 -1.40 -12.00 17.00
CA LEU A 93 -2.34 -11.77 15.90
C LEU A 93 -2.20 -12.84 14.80
N ALA A 94 -3.33 -13.36 14.35
CA ALA A 94 -3.39 -14.33 13.25
C ALA A 94 -3.48 -13.60 11.91
N VAL A 95 -2.36 -13.50 11.21
CA VAL A 95 -2.26 -12.93 9.86
C VAL A 95 -1.48 -13.89 8.97
N ARG A 96 -1.97 -14.15 7.76
CA ARG A 96 -1.23 -14.88 6.74
C ARG A 96 -0.34 -13.91 5.96
N PHE A 97 0.97 -14.09 6.03
CA PHE A 97 1.92 -13.29 5.27
C PHE A 97 2.62 -14.10 4.20
N GLU A 98 2.61 -13.62 2.96
CA GLU A 98 3.20 -14.29 1.80
C GLU A 98 4.12 -13.38 1.01
N VAL A 99 5.20 -13.93 0.49
CA VAL A 99 6.03 -13.24 -0.51
C VAL A 99 5.30 -13.32 -1.84
N GLY A 100 5.01 -12.17 -2.45
CA GLY A 100 4.28 -12.12 -3.71
C GLY A 100 4.40 -10.77 -4.40
N ASP A 101 4.12 -10.79 -5.70
CA ASP A 101 4.20 -9.64 -6.57
C ASP A 101 2.80 -9.01 -6.73
N ALA A 102 2.68 -7.72 -6.41
CA ALA A 102 1.45 -6.95 -6.56
C ALA A 102 0.91 -6.93 -8.01
N LEU A 103 1.78 -7.11 -9.01
CA LEU A 103 1.38 -7.25 -10.41
C LEU A 103 0.78 -8.63 -10.75
N HIS A 104 0.78 -9.57 -9.82
CA HIS A 104 0.34 -10.97 -10.00
C HIS A 104 -0.47 -11.50 -8.81
N LEU A 105 -1.38 -10.68 -8.26
CA LEU A 105 -2.23 -11.06 -7.12
C LEU A 105 -3.20 -12.21 -7.44
N ASP A 106 -3.53 -12.44 -8.71
CA ASP A 106 -4.31 -13.59 -9.20
C ASP A 106 -3.74 -14.94 -8.72
N ARG A 107 -2.43 -15.01 -8.46
CA ARG A 107 -1.75 -16.19 -7.93
C ARG A 107 -2.18 -16.56 -6.51
N LEU A 108 -2.79 -15.65 -5.76
CA LEU A 108 -3.38 -15.94 -4.45
C LEU A 108 -4.57 -16.90 -4.56
N GLY A 109 -5.24 -16.95 -5.72
CA GLY A 109 -6.36 -17.86 -5.99
C GLY A 109 -7.61 -17.58 -5.15
N GLU A 110 -7.73 -16.38 -4.59
CA GLU A 110 -8.84 -16.00 -3.70
C GLU A 110 -9.24 -14.53 -3.90
N GLN A 111 -10.44 -14.19 -3.40
CA GLN A 111 -10.95 -12.83 -3.46
C GLN A 111 -11.17 -12.25 -2.06
N PHE A 112 -11.10 -10.93 -1.98
CA PHE A 112 -11.17 -10.17 -0.75
C PHE A 112 -12.33 -9.17 -0.77
N ASP A 113 -12.90 -8.91 0.41
CA ASP A 113 -13.91 -7.89 0.63
C ASP A 113 -13.31 -6.49 0.59
N VAL A 114 -12.11 -6.37 1.16
CA VAL A 114 -11.35 -5.14 1.27
C VAL A 114 -9.89 -5.37 0.88
N VAL A 115 -9.32 -4.46 0.10
CA VAL A 115 -7.88 -4.41 -0.19
C VAL A 115 -7.34 -3.08 0.31
N LEU A 116 -6.26 -3.14 1.07
CA LEU A 116 -5.53 -1.99 1.59
C LEU A 116 -4.23 -1.81 0.79
N ASP A 117 -3.91 -0.56 0.46
CA ASP A 117 -2.68 -0.16 -0.22
C ASP A 117 -2.12 1.09 0.45
N SER A 118 -0.98 0.95 1.10
CA SER A 118 -0.26 2.04 1.72
C SER A 118 1.05 2.28 0.98
N GLY A 119 0.97 2.96 -0.18
CA GLY A 119 2.15 3.37 -0.93
C GLY A 119 2.65 2.38 -1.99
N VAL A 120 1.81 1.49 -2.50
CA VAL A 120 2.16 0.60 -3.62
C VAL A 120 1.82 1.23 -4.97
N PHE A 121 0.62 1.80 -5.11
CA PHE A 121 0.16 2.38 -6.38
C PHE A 121 1.14 3.42 -6.95
N HIS A 122 1.73 4.24 -6.09
CA HIS A 122 2.58 5.34 -6.52
C HIS A 122 4.01 4.92 -6.92
N VAL A 123 4.39 3.66 -6.71
CA VAL A 123 5.70 3.16 -7.19
C VAL A 123 5.66 2.71 -8.65
N PHE A 124 4.46 2.46 -9.20
CA PHE A 124 4.31 2.00 -10.57
C PHE A 124 4.36 3.14 -11.57
N ASP A 125 5.07 2.92 -12.67
CA ASP A 125 5.08 3.80 -13.84
C ASP A 125 3.82 3.62 -14.70
N ASP A 126 3.76 4.35 -15.81
CA ASP A 126 2.60 4.32 -16.71
C ASP A 126 2.38 2.96 -17.41
N ALA A 127 3.44 2.14 -17.53
CA ALA A 127 3.35 0.82 -18.13
C ALA A 127 2.81 -0.23 -17.14
N ASP A 128 3.23 -0.17 -15.88
CA ASP A 128 2.88 -1.15 -14.86
C ASP A 128 1.57 -0.82 -14.11
N ARG A 129 1.19 0.45 -14.04
CA ARG A 129 -0.05 0.86 -13.36
C ARG A 129 -1.31 0.18 -13.89
N PRO A 130 -1.55 0.07 -15.22
CA PRO A 130 -2.70 -0.69 -15.75
C PRO A 130 -2.65 -2.18 -15.38
N ARG A 131 -1.44 -2.77 -15.33
CA ARG A 131 -1.25 -4.17 -14.91
C ARG A 131 -1.59 -4.36 -13.44
N TYR A 132 -1.19 -3.40 -12.59
CA TYR A 132 -1.54 -3.42 -11.18
C TYR A 132 -3.06 -3.31 -10.97
N VAL A 133 -3.74 -2.40 -11.68
CA VAL A 133 -5.22 -2.28 -11.63
C VAL A 133 -5.90 -3.57 -12.09
N ALA A 134 -5.38 -4.22 -13.13
CA ALA A 134 -5.88 -5.52 -13.58
C ALA A 134 -5.64 -6.63 -12.54
N SER A 135 -4.49 -6.61 -11.87
CA SER A 135 -4.16 -7.51 -10.76
C SER A 135 -5.10 -7.32 -9.56
N LEU A 136 -5.39 -6.08 -9.18
CA LEU A 136 -6.41 -5.75 -8.16
C LEU A 136 -7.80 -6.26 -8.56
N ALA A 137 -8.18 -6.12 -9.85
CA ALA A 137 -9.47 -6.59 -10.34
C ALA A 137 -9.66 -8.11 -10.23
N ALA A 138 -8.59 -8.89 -10.21
CA ALA A 138 -8.64 -10.34 -10.02
C ALA A 138 -8.97 -10.72 -8.55
N VAL A 139 -8.58 -9.90 -7.59
CA VAL A 139 -8.65 -10.22 -6.16
C VAL A 139 -9.69 -9.43 -5.37
N VAL A 140 -10.06 -8.22 -5.81
CA VAL A 140 -11.19 -7.50 -5.21
C VAL A 140 -12.49 -8.10 -5.75
N ARG A 141 -13.33 -8.67 -4.88
CA ARG A 141 -14.61 -9.24 -5.32
C ARG A 141 -15.55 -8.17 -5.86
N PRO A 142 -16.50 -8.50 -6.74
CA PRO A 142 -17.56 -7.58 -7.13
C PRO A 142 -18.28 -6.99 -5.89
N GLY A 143 -18.33 -5.66 -5.81
CA GLY A 143 -18.85 -4.93 -4.66
C GLY A 143 -17.87 -4.80 -3.48
N GLY A 144 -16.66 -5.36 -3.58
CA GLY A 144 -15.56 -5.12 -2.64
C GLY A 144 -14.94 -3.73 -2.80
N ARG A 145 -14.09 -3.34 -1.86
CA ARG A 145 -13.44 -2.03 -1.84
C ARG A 145 -11.93 -2.12 -1.82
N TYR A 146 -11.31 -1.21 -2.52
CA TYR A 146 -9.88 -0.93 -2.48
C TYR A 146 -9.67 0.45 -1.85
N HIS A 147 -8.87 0.49 -0.78
CA HIS A 147 -8.50 1.71 -0.07
C HIS A 147 -7.02 1.98 -0.30
N LEU A 148 -6.75 3.13 -0.87
CA LEU A 148 -5.42 3.54 -1.31
C LEU A 148 -4.97 4.79 -0.56
N LEU A 149 -3.75 4.75 -0.02
CA LEU A 149 -3.01 5.92 0.45
C LEU A 149 -1.76 6.10 -0.43
N CYS A 150 -1.66 7.22 -1.14
CA CYS A 150 -0.52 7.52 -2.02
C CYS A 150 -0.11 8.98 -1.96
N PHE A 151 1.14 9.28 -2.31
CA PHE A 151 1.62 10.67 -2.40
C PHE A 151 0.82 11.47 -3.41
N SER A 152 0.40 12.66 -3.03
CA SER A 152 -0.34 13.57 -3.89
C SER A 152 0.59 14.54 -4.62
N GLU A 153 0.10 15.14 -5.70
CA GLU A 153 0.79 16.21 -6.44
C GLU A 153 1.08 17.44 -5.59
N ARG A 154 0.45 17.55 -4.41
CA ARG A 154 0.71 18.64 -3.46
C ARG A 154 2.01 18.46 -2.67
N THR A 155 2.56 17.26 -2.64
CA THR A 155 3.85 16.99 -1.98
C THR A 155 4.98 17.65 -2.78
N PRO A 156 5.72 18.60 -2.18
CA PRO A 156 6.76 19.33 -2.88
C PRO A 156 7.98 18.45 -3.18
N GLY A 157 8.80 18.90 -4.13
CA GLY A 157 10.05 18.25 -4.53
C GLY A 157 9.81 17.05 -5.45
N ASP A 158 10.93 16.41 -5.83
CA ASP A 158 11.00 15.30 -6.80
C ASP A 158 11.58 14.00 -6.20
N TRP A 159 11.80 13.96 -4.89
CA TRP A 159 12.33 12.82 -4.15
C TRP A 159 11.24 11.75 -3.91
N GLY A 160 11.68 10.49 -3.76
CA GLY A 160 10.80 9.36 -3.44
C GLY A 160 9.90 8.94 -4.62
N PRO A 161 8.74 8.35 -4.34
CA PRO A 161 7.86 7.84 -5.37
C PRO A 161 7.16 8.98 -6.15
N ARG A 162 6.56 8.59 -7.29
CA ARG A 162 5.79 9.48 -8.15
C ARG A 162 4.66 10.18 -7.38
N ARG A 163 4.43 11.45 -7.68
CA ARG A 163 3.26 12.21 -7.26
C ARG A 163 2.07 11.80 -8.11
N VAL A 164 0.95 11.54 -7.46
CA VAL A 164 -0.28 11.09 -8.12
C VAL A 164 -1.31 12.22 -8.06
N THR A 165 -1.91 12.55 -9.19
CA THR A 165 -3.01 13.50 -9.25
C THR A 165 -4.35 12.81 -9.03
N GLU A 166 -5.36 13.57 -8.57
CA GLU A 166 -6.73 13.07 -8.47
C GLU A 166 -7.25 12.60 -9.84
N GLN A 167 -6.87 13.31 -10.92
CA GLN A 167 -7.23 12.92 -12.29
C GLN A 167 -6.65 11.56 -12.69
N GLU A 168 -5.39 11.28 -12.35
CA GLU A 168 -4.77 9.98 -12.62
C GLU A 168 -5.46 8.85 -11.87
N LEU A 169 -5.86 9.07 -10.61
CA LEU A 169 -6.64 8.09 -9.85
C LEU A 169 -7.96 7.76 -10.56
N ARG A 170 -8.73 8.80 -10.94
CA ARG A 170 -10.00 8.60 -11.65
C ARG A 170 -9.83 7.92 -13.00
N ALA A 171 -8.77 8.27 -13.74
CA ALA A 171 -8.47 7.66 -15.04
C ALA A 171 -8.05 6.18 -14.90
N SER A 172 -7.26 5.85 -13.86
CA SER A 172 -6.79 4.48 -13.62
C SER A 172 -7.92 3.52 -13.23
N PHE A 173 -8.97 4.03 -12.58
CA PHE A 173 -10.11 3.24 -12.10
C PHE A 173 -11.42 3.59 -12.82
N ALA A 174 -11.37 3.76 -14.16
CA ALA A 174 -12.55 4.09 -14.97
C ALA A 174 -13.42 2.85 -15.26
N ASP A 175 -12.82 1.78 -15.78
CA ASP A 175 -13.54 0.61 -16.26
C ASP A 175 -13.64 -0.49 -15.20
N GLY A 176 -14.88 -0.83 -14.82
CA GLY A 176 -15.15 -1.87 -13.84
C GLY A 176 -14.89 -1.46 -12.38
N TRP A 177 -14.72 -0.16 -12.13
CA TRP A 177 -14.54 0.43 -10.81
C TRP A 177 -15.41 1.69 -10.65
N ALA A 178 -15.68 2.06 -9.41
CA ALA A 178 -16.31 3.33 -9.04
C ALA A 178 -15.46 4.01 -7.98
N VAL A 179 -14.88 5.15 -8.31
CA VAL A 179 -14.17 6.00 -7.34
C VAL A 179 -15.20 6.68 -6.46
N GLU A 180 -15.43 6.12 -5.26
CA GLU A 180 -16.44 6.64 -4.33
C GLU A 180 -15.98 7.94 -3.68
N ARG A 181 -14.67 8.02 -3.33
CA ARG A 181 -14.11 9.15 -2.59
C ARG A 181 -12.62 9.28 -2.84
N ILE A 182 -12.12 10.51 -2.94
CA ILE A 182 -10.71 10.87 -2.88
C ILE A 182 -10.63 12.08 -1.93
N GLU A 183 -9.84 11.94 -0.87
CA GLU A 183 -9.71 12.97 0.16
C GLU A 183 -8.24 13.31 0.41
N PRO A 184 -7.96 14.58 0.75
CA PRO A 184 -6.67 14.96 1.29
C PRO A 184 -6.33 14.15 2.54
N ALA A 185 -5.10 13.64 2.59
CA ALA A 185 -4.58 12.88 3.71
C ALA A 185 -3.10 13.22 3.94
N VAL A 186 -2.54 12.62 4.97
CA VAL A 186 -1.12 12.68 5.28
C VAL A 186 -0.57 11.26 5.24
N PHE A 187 0.55 11.08 4.53
CA PHE A 187 1.35 9.87 4.61
C PHE A 187 2.42 10.09 5.67
N GLU A 188 2.33 9.38 6.79
CA GLU A 188 3.33 9.47 7.85
C GLU A 188 4.59 8.68 7.48
N LEU A 189 5.74 9.27 7.77
CA LEU A 189 7.04 8.64 7.67
C LEU A 189 7.60 8.34 9.06
N ALA A 190 8.60 7.46 9.12
CA ALA A 190 9.25 7.08 10.36
C ALA A 190 9.78 8.30 11.12
N GLU A 191 9.76 8.24 12.43
CA GLU A 191 10.25 9.30 13.30
C GLU A 191 11.73 9.61 12.99
N GLY A 192 12.06 10.88 12.89
CA GLY A 192 13.41 11.31 12.49
C GLY A 192 13.66 11.31 10.98
N SER A 193 12.68 10.96 10.16
CA SER A 193 12.78 11.13 8.71
C SER A 193 13.00 12.62 8.38
N PRO A 194 14.00 12.99 7.58
CA PRO A 194 14.23 14.38 7.20
C PRO A 194 13.13 14.95 6.31
N LEU A 195 12.26 14.09 5.78
CA LEU A 195 11.18 14.45 4.88
C LEU A 195 9.90 14.85 5.61
N GLY A 196 9.76 14.45 6.89
CA GLY A 196 8.52 14.67 7.67
C GLY A 196 7.31 13.95 7.07
N PRO A 197 6.11 14.25 7.57
CA PRO A 197 4.87 13.78 6.96
C PRO A 197 4.64 14.46 5.61
N VAL A 198 4.05 13.75 4.65
CA VAL A 198 3.86 14.23 3.29
C VAL A 198 2.38 14.27 2.89
N ASP A 199 2.04 15.22 2.02
CA ASP A 199 0.69 15.33 1.47
C ASP A 199 0.34 14.09 0.63
N ALA A 200 -0.82 13.52 0.91
CA ALA A 200 -1.30 12.32 0.27
C ALA A 200 -2.75 12.45 -0.20
N TRP A 201 -3.16 11.49 -1.05
CA TRP A 201 -4.54 11.16 -1.30
C TRP A 201 -4.91 9.90 -0.54
N PHE A 202 -6.07 9.91 0.12
CA PHE A 202 -6.74 8.69 0.56
C PHE A 202 -7.96 8.46 -0.32
N ALA A 203 -7.97 7.35 -1.05
CA ALA A 203 -9.05 7.02 -1.97
C ALA A 203 -9.79 5.76 -1.56
N THR A 204 -11.12 5.78 -1.70
CA THR A 204 -12.00 4.61 -1.60
C THR A 204 -12.58 4.31 -2.96
N ILE A 205 -12.32 3.12 -3.46
CA ILE A 205 -12.64 2.70 -4.82
C ILE A 205 -13.37 1.35 -4.75
N ALA A 206 -14.60 1.30 -5.24
CA ALA A 206 -15.41 0.09 -5.24
C ALA A 206 -15.23 -0.69 -6.55
N ARG A 207 -15.16 -2.02 -6.46
CA ARG A 207 -15.23 -2.88 -7.62
C ARG A 207 -16.68 -2.97 -8.09
N SER A 208 -16.95 -2.65 -9.36
CA SER A 208 -18.30 -2.75 -9.93
C SER A 208 -18.85 -4.19 -9.86
N ARG A 209 -20.17 -4.31 -9.75
CA ARG A 209 -20.88 -5.60 -9.66
C ARG A 209 -20.97 -6.30 -10.99
#